data_1f15b803da310f2cd0513c945e57f763
#
_entry.id   1f15b803da310f2cd0513c945e57f763
#
_cell.length_a   1.000
_cell.length_b   1.000
_cell.length_c   1.000
_cell.angle_alpha   90.00
_cell.angle_beta   90.00
_cell.angle_gamma   90.00
#
_symmetry.space_group_name_H-M   'P 1'
#
loop_
_entity.id
_entity.type
_entity.pdbx_description
1 polymer ?
#
loop_
_entity_poly.entity_id
_entity_poly.type
_entity_poly.pdbx_seq_one_letter_code
_entity_poly.pdbx_strand_id
1 'polypeptide(L)'
;MANKRLIWDAVGERLYETGVDHGVLYVMGDNNTYGEGIAWNGLTAVNESPSGAESTALYADNIKYLNLISAEEYGYTIEAYYSPEEFDQCDGLASPVAGLTIGQQKRKMFGFVYRSLIGNDTDGQDHGYKLHLCYGCQASPSERNHQTVNDSPEATTLSWTVSTTPANVTGVGAEVMTDFHRLARLIAVPIRPSWPTTGHSATGALPLQMLRIREPTQAPEWQRRSTF
;
A
#
# COMPACT_ATOMS: atom_id res chain seq x y z
N MET A 1 33.46 14.88 -24.50
CA MET A 1 32.18 14.62 -23.83
C MET A 1 31.18 15.66 -24.31
N ALA A 2 30.06 15.24 -24.91
CA ALA A 2 29.06 16.20 -25.36
C ALA A 2 28.43 16.87 -24.14
N ASN A 3 28.45 18.18 -24.10
CA ASN A 3 27.84 18.99 -23.06
C ASN A 3 26.30 18.81 -23.18
N LYS A 4 25.70 17.93 -22.38
CA LYS A 4 24.26 17.67 -22.41
C LYS A 4 23.55 18.87 -21.79
N ARG A 5 22.93 19.70 -22.64
CA ARG A 5 22.14 20.85 -22.21
C ARG A 5 20.88 20.32 -21.48
N LEU A 6 20.63 20.81 -20.29
CA LEU A 6 19.40 20.55 -19.58
C LEU A 6 18.23 21.30 -20.26
N ILE A 7 17.13 20.64 -20.43
CA ILE A 7 15.88 21.20 -20.98
C ILE A 7 14.82 21.00 -19.91
N TRP A 8 14.08 22.07 -19.59
CA TRP A 8 12.96 22.05 -18.65
C TRP A 8 11.66 22.25 -19.42
N ASP A 9 10.58 21.73 -18.87
CA ASP A 9 9.21 21.94 -19.36
C ASP A 9 9.00 21.59 -20.85
N ALA A 10 9.71 20.58 -21.33
CA ALA A 10 9.46 20.07 -22.68
C ALA A 10 8.02 19.59 -22.82
N VAL A 11 7.45 19.77 -24.02
CA VAL A 11 6.09 19.32 -24.33
C VAL A 11 6.03 17.80 -24.20
N GLY A 12 5.02 17.30 -23.46
CA GLY A 12 4.85 15.88 -23.14
C GLY A 12 5.62 15.41 -21.89
N GLU A 13 6.51 16.22 -21.32
CA GLU A 13 7.31 15.89 -20.13
C GLU A 13 6.81 16.58 -18.84
N ARG A 14 5.70 17.32 -18.91
CA ARG A 14 5.08 17.98 -17.74
C ARG A 14 4.14 17.00 -17.06
N LEU A 15 4.72 16.17 -16.17
CA LEU A 15 3.99 15.11 -15.48
C LEU A 15 3.32 15.62 -14.20
N TYR A 16 2.12 15.11 -13.94
CA TYR A 16 1.41 15.29 -12.67
C TYR A 16 0.75 13.99 -12.24
N GLU A 17 0.52 13.84 -10.94
CA GLU A 17 -0.17 12.69 -10.36
C GLU A 17 -1.54 13.14 -9.84
N THR A 18 -2.57 12.36 -10.09
CA THR A 18 -3.94 12.67 -9.68
C THR A 18 -4.77 11.40 -9.54
N GLY A 19 -5.90 11.54 -8.85
CA GLY A 19 -6.90 10.49 -8.71
C GLY A 19 -6.46 9.31 -7.86
N VAL A 20 -7.42 8.61 -7.33
CA VAL A 20 -7.28 7.32 -6.68
C VAL A 20 -8.44 6.43 -7.10
N ASP A 21 -8.13 5.21 -7.52
CA ASP A 21 -9.14 4.25 -7.94
C ASP A 21 -8.64 2.80 -7.78
N HIS A 22 -9.45 1.83 -8.20
CA HIS A 22 -9.11 0.41 -8.26
C HIS A 22 -8.52 -0.11 -6.94
N GLY A 23 -9.14 0.25 -5.79
CA GLY A 23 -8.78 -0.31 -4.51
C GLY A 23 -8.99 -1.81 -4.47
N VAL A 24 -8.04 -2.55 -3.90
CA VAL A 24 -8.13 -3.98 -3.67
C VAL A 24 -7.68 -4.30 -2.26
N LEU A 25 -8.53 -4.98 -1.52
CA LEU A 25 -8.28 -5.48 -0.17
C LEU A 25 -7.80 -6.94 -0.24
N TYR A 26 -6.78 -7.27 0.52
CA TYR A 26 -6.29 -8.64 0.73
C TYR A 26 -6.27 -8.92 2.22
N VAL A 27 -7.24 -9.66 2.72
CA VAL A 27 -7.29 -10.02 4.14
C VAL A 27 -6.24 -11.08 4.43
N MET A 28 -5.48 -10.88 5.52
CA MET A 28 -4.47 -11.85 5.95
C MET A 28 -5.14 -13.02 6.69
N GLY A 29 -4.90 -14.22 6.23
CA GLY A 29 -5.32 -15.46 6.89
C GLY A 29 -4.42 -15.85 8.06
N ASP A 30 -4.82 -16.88 8.81
CA ASP A 30 -4.14 -17.34 10.02
C ASP A 30 -2.71 -17.86 9.78
N ASN A 31 -2.39 -18.21 8.53
CA ASN A 31 -1.05 -18.69 8.12
C ASN A 31 -0.13 -17.55 7.62
N ASN A 32 -0.41 -16.30 7.95
CA ASN A 32 0.33 -15.13 7.42
C ASN A 32 0.36 -15.06 5.88
N THR A 33 -0.64 -15.62 5.21
CA THR A 33 -0.82 -15.57 3.76
C THR A 33 -1.98 -14.65 3.43
N TYR A 34 -1.84 -13.85 2.38
CA TYR A 34 -2.93 -13.02 1.89
C TYR A 34 -3.95 -13.88 1.12
N GLY A 35 -5.24 -13.63 1.39
CA GLY A 35 -6.35 -14.25 0.70
C GLY A 35 -6.54 -13.73 -0.74
N GLU A 36 -7.69 -14.01 -1.33
CA GLU A 36 -8.07 -13.47 -2.62
C GLU A 36 -8.28 -11.95 -2.55
N GLY A 37 -8.01 -11.25 -3.65
CA GLY A 37 -8.24 -9.82 -3.75
C GLY A 37 -9.72 -9.48 -3.84
N ILE A 38 -10.17 -8.55 -3.00
CA ILE A 38 -11.55 -8.06 -2.93
C ILE A 38 -11.57 -6.63 -3.42
N ALA A 39 -12.39 -6.33 -4.43
CA ALA A 39 -12.51 -4.99 -4.97
C ALA A 39 -13.10 -4.02 -3.94
N TRP A 40 -12.41 -2.93 -3.68
CA TRP A 40 -12.89 -1.86 -2.81
C TRP A 40 -13.35 -0.68 -3.65
N ASN A 41 -14.65 -0.53 -3.75
CA ASN A 41 -15.30 0.56 -4.50
C ASN A 41 -15.54 1.77 -3.59
N GLY A 42 -15.67 2.94 -4.21
CA GLY A 42 -16.03 4.17 -3.51
C GLY A 42 -14.88 4.83 -2.75
N LEU A 43 -13.62 4.56 -3.11
CA LEU A 43 -12.47 5.29 -2.58
C LEU A 43 -12.57 6.77 -2.97
N THR A 44 -12.36 7.64 -2.00
CA THR A 44 -12.32 9.10 -2.19
C THR A 44 -10.89 9.63 -2.07
N ALA A 45 -10.12 9.09 -1.12
CA ALA A 45 -8.73 9.48 -0.93
C ALA A 45 -7.92 8.36 -0.26
N VAL A 46 -6.62 8.37 -0.50
CA VAL A 46 -5.61 7.64 0.27
C VAL A 46 -4.51 8.63 0.61
N ASN A 47 -4.45 9.02 1.88
CA ASN A 47 -3.54 10.05 2.37
C ASN A 47 -2.36 9.39 3.08
N GLU A 48 -1.19 9.44 2.49
CA GLU A 48 0.02 8.89 3.07
C GLU A 48 0.58 9.80 4.16
N SER A 49 0.94 9.21 5.29
CA SER A 49 1.48 9.92 6.46
C SER A 49 2.64 9.13 7.06
N PRO A 50 3.78 9.02 6.35
CA PRO A 50 4.97 8.39 6.91
C PRO A 50 5.47 9.15 8.13
N SER A 51 6.01 8.44 9.11
CA SER A 51 6.59 8.99 10.33
C SER A 51 7.95 8.35 10.60
N GLY A 52 8.70 8.89 11.54
CA GLY A 52 10.07 8.44 11.82
C GLY A 52 11.10 9.06 10.88
N ALA A 53 12.21 8.37 10.65
CA ALA A 53 13.39 8.84 9.92
C ALA A 53 13.96 10.19 10.44
N GLU A 54 13.68 10.53 11.70
CA GLU A 54 14.17 11.75 12.31
C GLU A 54 15.66 11.63 12.66
N SER A 55 16.40 12.70 12.35
CA SER A 55 17.83 12.77 12.59
C SER A 55 18.11 13.43 13.95
N THR A 56 18.68 12.66 14.87
CA THR A 56 19.17 13.16 16.16
C THR A 56 20.68 13.34 16.11
N ALA A 57 21.15 14.58 16.34
CA ALA A 57 22.57 14.89 16.36
C ALA A 57 23.19 14.49 17.70
N LEU A 58 24.27 13.73 17.68
CA LEU A 58 25.14 13.47 18.83
C LEU A 58 26.35 14.37 18.78
N TYR A 59 26.70 14.94 19.94
CA TYR A 59 27.84 15.81 20.11
C TYR A 59 28.87 15.14 21.03
N ALA A 60 30.15 15.19 20.66
CA ALA A 60 31.30 14.79 21.45
C ALA A 60 32.45 15.75 21.14
N ASP A 61 33.36 15.97 22.11
CA ASP A 61 34.51 16.85 21.98
C ASP A 61 34.18 18.28 21.48
N ASN A 62 32.98 18.79 21.88
CA ASN A 62 32.42 20.09 21.48
C ASN A 62 32.10 20.25 19.97
N ILE A 63 32.06 19.15 19.22
CA ILE A 63 31.68 19.13 17.82
C ILE A 63 30.51 18.16 17.60
N LYS A 64 29.79 18.33 16.49
CA LYS A 64 28.79 17.37 16.04
C LYS A 64 29.50 16.09 15.61
N TYR A 65 29.37 15.03 16.40
CA TYR A 65 30.08 13.78 16.19
C TYR A 65 29.42 12.93 15.09
N LEU A 66 28.10 12.74 15.17
CA LEU A 66 27.31 12.02 14.16
C LEU A 66 25.82 12.34 14.24
N ASN A 67 25.04 11.90 13.27
CA ASN A 67 23.59 11.85 13.31
C ASN A 67 23.11 10.41 13.42
N LEU A 68 22.20 10.14 14.35
CA LEU A 68 21.39 8.93 14.37
C LEU A 68 20.08 9.20 13.65
N ILE A 69 19.67 8.26 12.80
CA ILE A 69 18.40 8.32 12.09
C ILE A 69 17.53 7.19 12.64
N SER A 70 16.31 7.50 13.08
CA SER A 70 15.33 6.51 13.51
C SER A 70 14.79 5.72 12.32
N ALA A 71 14.19 4.56 12.57
CA ALA A 71 13.48 3.81 11.53
C ALA A 71 12.28 4.61 11.02
N GLU A 72 12.02 4.53 9.73
CA GLU A 72 10.80 5.04 9.12
C GLU A 72 9.64 4.08 9.39
N GLU A 73 8.48 4.65 9.73
CA GLU A 73 7.22 3.95 9.84
C GLU A 73 6.26 4.48 8.76
N TYR A 74 5.79 3.60 7.90
CA TYR A 74 4.82 3.95 6.89
C TYR A 74 3.40 3.83 7.44
N GLY A 75 2.66 4.93 7.39
CA GLY A 75 1.25 5.00 7.74
C GLY A 75 0.46 5.71 6.64
N TYR A 76 -0.84 5.49 6.61
CA TYR A 76 -1.73 6.18 5.67
C TYR A 76 -3.18 6.14 6.17
N THR A 77 -4.02 7.00 5.61
CA THR A 77 -5.46 7.03 5.88
C THR A 77 -6.22 6.69 4.61
N ILE A 78 -7.13 5.71 4.71
CA ILE A 78 -8.07 5.37 3.64
C ILE A 78 -9.35 6.17 3.88
N GLU A 79 -9.85 6.84 2.86
CA GLU A 79 -11.16 7.48 2.87
C GLU A 79 -12.04 6.88 1.75
N ALA A 80 -13.28 6.54 2.09
CA ALA A 80 -14.21 5.95 1.15
C ALA A 80 -15.67 6.21 1.56
N TYR A 81 -16.58 6.14 0.60
CA TYR A 81 -18.02 6.16 0.88
C TYR A 81 -18.57 4.81 1.35
N TYR A 82 -17.84 3.73 1.09
CA TYR A 82 -18.24 2.36 1.40
C TYR A 82 -17.03 1.48 1.70
N SER A 83 -17.21 0.44 2.50
CA SER A 83 -16.22 -0.60 2.75
C SER A 83 -16.80 -1.98 2.42
N PRO A 84 -16.00 -2.90 1.84
CA PRO A 84 -16.43 -4.28 1.65
C PRO A 84 -16.67 -4.98 2.99
N GLU A 85 -17.63 -5.92 3.05
CA GLU A 85 -17.97 -6.65 4.29
C GLU A 85 -16.79 -7.44 4.86
N GLU A 86 -15.90 -7.90 3.98
CA GLU A 86 -14.69 -8.61 4.38
C GLU A 86 -13.70 -7.73 5.15
N PHE A 87 -13.81 -6.40 5.01
CA PHE A 87 -13.00 -5.45 5.77
C PHE A 87 -13.43 -5.36 7.23
N ASP A 88 -14.66 -5.73 7.57
CA ASP A 88 -15.20 -5.68 8.94
C ASP A 88 -14.27 -6.40 9.94
N GLN A 89 -13.71 -7.56 9.56
CA GLN A 89 -12.78 -8.28 10.41
C GLN A 89 -11.43 -7.55 10.60
N CYS A 90 -11.08 -6.65 9.69
CA CYS A 90 -9.90 -5.78 9.80
C CYS A 90 -10.21 -4.53 10.63
N ASP A 91 -11.46 -4.07 10.62
CA ASP A 91 -11.94 -2.94 11.45
C ASP A 91 -12.36 -3.38 12.87
N GLY A 92 -12.23 -4.66 13.21
CA GLY A 92 -12.56 -5.18 14.53
C GLY A 92 -14.06 -5.39 14.75
N LEU A 93 -14.77 -5.69 13.68
CA LEU A 93 -16.17 -6.06 13.68
C LEU A 93 -16.33 -7.56 13.39
N ALA A 94 -17.36 -8.18 13.92
CA ALA A 94 -17.75 -9.54 13.58
C ALA A 94 -19.27 -9.62 13.43
N SER A 95 -19.74 -10.40 12.45
CA SER A 95 -21.15 -10.61 12.19
C SER A 95 -21.52 -12.08 12.45
N PRO A 96 -21.81 -12.45 13.71
CA PRO A 96 -22.11 -13.85 14.08
C PRO A 96 -23.42 -14.36 13.49
N VAL A 97 -24.34 -13.47 13.20
CA VAL A 97 -25.63 -13.74 12.57
C VAL A 97 -25.95 -12.63 11.59
N ALA A 98 -26.59 -12.94 10.47
CA ALA A 98 -27.01 -11.96 9.49
C ALA A 98 -27.80 -10.80 10.13
N GLY A 99 -27.34 -9.56 9.87
CA GLY A 99 -27.96 -8.34 10.42
C GLY A 99 -27.53 -7.95 11.84
N LEU A 100 -26.61 -8.71 12.47
CA LEU A 100 -26.04 -8.37 13.78
C LEU A 100 -24.52 -8.22 13.66
N THR A 101 -24.01 -7.03 13.94
CA THR A 101 -22.58 -6.74 13.97
C THR A 101 -22.14 -6.41 15.40
N ILE A 102 -21.06 -7.03 15.86
CA ILE A 102 -20.46 -6.84 17.18
C ILE A 102 -19.10 -6.21 17.01
N GLY A 103 -18.86 -5.10 17.69
CA GLY A 103 -17.56 -4.41 17.68
C GLY A 103 -16.56 -4.95 18.70
N GLN A 104 -15.38 -4.31 18.80
CA GLN A 104 -14.30 -4.58 19.74
C GLN A 104 -13.71 -6.00 19.61
N GLN A 105 -13.72 -6.54 18.40
CA GLN A 105 -13.12 -7.83 18.10
C GLN A 105 -11.64 -7.68 17.74
N LYS A 106 -10.90 -8.81 17.76
CA LYS A 106 -9.50 -8.83 17.33
C LYS A 106 -9.42 -8.48 15.86
N ARG A 107 -8.61 -7.45 15.55
CA ARG A 107 -8.39 -6.97 14.18
C ARG A 107 -7.46 -7.90 13.43
N LYS A 108 -7.81 -8.24 12.21
CA LYS A 108 -6.92 -8.94 11.28
C LYS A 108 -6.06 -7.94 10.52
N MET A 109 -4.85 -8.37 10.19
CA MET A 109 -4.00 -7.62 9.28
C MET A 109 -4.50 -7.81 7.84
N PHE A 110 -4.15 -6.86 6.98
CA PHE A 110 -4.53 -6.89 5.57
C PHE A 110 -3.42 -6.30 4.69
N GLY A 111 -3.51 -6.56 3.40
CA GLY A 111 -2.80 -5.83 2.36
C GLY A 111 -3.76 -4.94 1.61
N PHE A 112 -3.29 -3.80 1.14
CA PHE A 112 -4.10 -2.87 0.38
C PHE A 112 -3.36 -2.42 -0.88
N VAL A 113 -4.07 -2.46 -1.99
CA VAL A 113 -3.55 -2.01 -3.29
C VAL A 113 -4.49 -0.95 -3.83
N TYR A 114 -3.94 0.11 -4.38
CA TYR A 114 -4.70 1.15 -5.07
C TYR A 114 -3.90 1.72 -6.24
N ARG A 115 -4.59 2.40 -7.13
CA ARG A 115 -4.00 3.01 -8.31
C ARG A 115 -4.13 4.53 -8.24
N SER A 116 -3.06 5.25 -8.58
CA SER A 116 -3.09 6.67 -8.94
C SER A 116 -2.79 6.86 -10.43
N LEU A 117 -3.32 7.91 -11.02
CA LEU A 117 -3.12 8.25 -12.43
C LEU A 117 -1.96 9.21 -12.59
N ILE A 118 -1.19 9.03 -13.65
CA ILE A 118 -0.14 9.97 -14.07
C ILE A 118 -0.63 10.61 -15.36
N GLY A 119 -0.77 11.91 -15.32
CA GLY A 119 -1.09 12.71 -16.51
C GLY A 119 0.08 13.51 -17.02
N ASN A 120 -0.04 13.98 -18.24
CA ASN A 120 0.86 14.96 -18.83
C ASN A 120 0.06 16.02 -19.60
N ASP A 121 0.77 17.00 -20.15
CA ASP A 121 0.20 18.11 -20.93
C ASP A 121 -0.26 17.71 -22.34
N THR A 122 0.04 16.51 -22.81
CA THR A 122 -0.32 16.02 -24.16
C THR A 122 -1.44 14.99 -24.12
N ASP A 123 -1.30 13.97 -23.27
CA ASP A 123 -2.22 12.82 -23.20
C ASP A 123 -3.27 12.99 -22.07
N GLY A 124 -3.18 14.09 -21.27
CA GLY A 124 -4.05 14.30 -20.13
C GLY A 124 -3.87 13.19 -19.09
N GLN A 125 -4.97 12.66 -18.54
CA GLN A 125 -4.96 11.63 -17.50
C GLN A 125 -4.66 10.22 -18.04
N ASP A 126 -4.63 10.03 -19.35
CA ASP A 126 -4.43 8.72 -19.98
C ASP A 126 -2.94 8.39 -20.22
N HIS A 127 -2.03 9.24 -19.72
CA HIS A 127 -0.60 9.05 -19.91
C HIS A 127 -0.08 7.78 -19.24
N GLY A 128 -0.48 7.50 -17.99
CA GLY A 128 -0.03 6.32 -17.26
C GLY A 128 -0.66 6.20 -15.87
N TYR A 129 -0.15 5.27 -15.09
CA TYR A 129 -0.61 5.07 -13.71
C TYR A 129 0.49 4.51 -12.81
N LYS A 130 0.31 4.65 -11.51
CA LYS A 130 1.10 3.99 -10.47
C LYS A 130 0.22 3.01 -9.71
N LEU A 131 0.78 1.84 -9.41
CA LEU A 131 0.19 0.89 -8.46
C LEU A 131 0.93 1.02 -7.13
N HIS A 132 0.17 1.21 -6.07
CA HIS A 132 0.66 1.28 -4.70
C HIS A 132 0.27 0.01 -3.99
N LEU A 133 1.24 -0.72 -3.45
CA LEU A 133 1.04 -1.98 -2.74
C LEU A 133 1.51 -1.79 -1.29
N CYS A 134 0.58 -1.89 -0.34
CA CYS A 134 0.84 -1.75 1.08
C CYS A 134 0.69 -3.11 1.77
N TYR A 135 1.70 -3.45 2.56
CA TYR A 135 1.79 -4.75 3.24
C TYR A 135 1.67 -4.58 4.76
N GLY A 136 1.24 -5.66 5.44
CA GLY A 136 1.22 -5.69 6.88
C GLY A 136 0.39 -4.58 7.50
N CYS A 137 -0.72 -4.23 6.87
CA CYS A 137 -1.59 -3.13 7.26
C CYS A 137 -2.48 -3.53 8.44
N GLN A 138 -2.65 -2.61 9.37
CA GLN A 138 -3.58 -2.74 10.49
C GLN A 138 -4.37 -1.45 10.64
N ALA A 139 -5.69 -1.54 10.54
CA ALA A 139 -6.58 -0.40 10.74
C ALA A 139 -6.71 -0.06 12.23
N SER A 140 -6.64 1.22 12.55
CA SER A 140 -6.96 1.76 13.87
C SER A 140 -8.45 2.05 14.00
N PRO A 141 -9.03 2.09 15.23
CA PRO A 141 -10.38 2.56 15.44
C PRO A 141 -10.54 3.98 14.88
N SER A 142 -11.59 4.21 14.11
CA SER A 142 -11.87 5.52 13.53
C SER A 142 -13.25 6.02 13.91
N GLU A 143 -13.42 7.33 13.89
CA GLU A 143 -14.69 7.98 14.13
C GLU A 143 -15.62 7.74 12.92
N ARG A 144 -16.88 7.47 13.18
CA ARG A 144 -17.95 7.40 12.18
C ARG A 144 -19.01 8.42 12.52
N ASN A 145 -19.28 9.32 11.60
CA ASN A 145 -20.31 10.34 11.77
C ASN A 145 -21.60 9.91 11.06
N HIS A 146 -22.71 9.95 11.77
CA HIS A 146 -24.04 9.68 11.24
C HIS A 146 -24.89 10.96 11.36
N GLN A 147 -25.30 11.49 10.23
CA GLN A 147 -26.07 12.73 10.14
C GLN A 147 -27.45 12.49 9.56
N THR A 148 -28.40 13.34 9.94
CA THR A 148 -29.75 13.37 9.34
C THR A 148 -29.63 13.87 7.89
N VAL A 149 -30.41 13.27 6.99
CA VAL A 149 -30.58 13.74 5.63
C VAL A 149 -31.36 15.05 5.66
N ASN A 150 -30.84 16.08 5.02
CA ASN A 150 -31.44 17.41 4.84
C ASN A 150 -31.74 17.69 3.36
N ASP A 151 -32.05 18.95 3.04
CA ASP A 151 -32.33 19.40 1.67
C ASP A 151 -31.13 19.24 0.70
N SER A 152 -29.93 19.06 1.24
CA SER A 152 -28.69 18.82 0.50
C SER A 152 -28.04 17.54 1.04
N PRO A 153 -28.50 16.36 0.59
CA PRO A 153 -27.98 15.10 1.11
C PRO A 153 -26.50 14.92 0.74
N GLU A 154 -25.67 14.68 1.75
CA GLU A 154 -24.25 14.40 1.60
C GLU A 154 -23.98 12.95 1.99
N ALA A 155 -23.14 12.27 1.22
CA ALA A 155 -22.69 10.93 1.59
C ALA A 155 -21.71 11.00 2.76
N THR A 156 -21.89 10.14 3.75
CA THR A 156 -20.94 10.01 4.85
C THR A 156 -19.63 9.43 4.33
N THR A 157 -18.54 10.15 4.53
CA THR A 157 -17.19 9.63 4.24
C THR A 157 -16.70 8.83 5.44
N LEU A 158 -16.34 7.57 5.20
CA LEU A 158 -15.68 6.71 6.16
C LEU A 158 -14.18 6.93 6.07
N SER A 159 -13.49 6.91 7.20
CA SER A 159 -12.04 7.15 7.26
C SER A 159 -11.39 6.12 8.21
N TRP A 160 -10.28 5.54 7.79
CA TRP A 160 -9.52 4.59 8.60
C TRP A 160 -8.03 4.94 8.55
N THR A 161 -7.48 5.21 9.71
CA THR A 161 -6.03 5.35 9.85
C THR A 161 -5.39 3.97 9.90
N VAL A 162 -4.39 3.75 9.07
CA VAL A 162 -3.69 2.49 8.91
C VAL A 162 -2.22 2.65 9.29
N SER A 163 -1.76 1.79 10.17
CA SER A 163 -0.34 1.58 10.45
C SER A 163 0.15 0.33 9.73
N THR A 164 1.43 0.28 9.41
CA THR A 164 2.01 -0.87 8.71
C THR A 164 3.14 -1.50 9.50
N THR A 165 3.28 -2.80 9.35
CA THR A 165 4.44 -3.55 9.83
C THR A 165 5.22 -4.05 8.63
N PRO A 166 6.52 -3.68 8.49
CA PRO A 166 7.33 -4.13 7.37
C PRO A 166 7.39 -5.65 7.28
N ALA A 167 7.09 -6.20 6.10
CA ALA A 167 7.16 -7.62 5.82
C ALA A 167 8.46 -7.97 5.08
N ASN A 168 8.98 -9.17 5.32
CA ASN A 168 10.09 -9.69 4.51
C ASN A 168 9.55 -10.10 3.14
N VAL A 169 10.07 -9.48 2.10
CA VAL A 169 9.70 -9.79 0.71
C VAL A 169 10.88 -10.46 0.04
N THR A 170 10.67 -11.69 -0.45
CA THR A 170 11.65 -12.43 -1.24
C THR A 170 11.11 -12.57 -2.67
N GLY A 171 11.86 -12.17 -3.67
CA GLY A 171 11.44 -12.30 -5.06
C GLY A 171 11.95 -11.22 -5.99
N VAL A 172 11.21 -10.92 -7.03
CA VAL A 172 11.59 -10.01 -8.12
C VAL A 172 12.07 -8.66 -7.60
N GLY A 173 13.30 -8.32 -7.92
CA GLY A 173 13.95 -7.10 -7.45
C GLY A 173 14.95 -7.31 -6.30
N ALA A 174 15.12 -8.54 -5.81
CA ALA A 174 16.10 -8.84 -4.75
C ALA A 174 17.53 -8.42 -5.12
N GLU A 175 17.88 -8.44 -6.41
CA GLU A 175 19.19 -7.96 -6.88
C GLU A 175 19.33 -6.42 -6.78
N VAL A 176 18.22 -5.68 -6.81
CA VAL A 176 18.19 -4.21 -6.68
C VAL A 176 17.95 -3.79 -5.22
N MET A 177 17.44 -4.71 -4.40
CA MET A 177 17.03 -4.48 -3.01
C MET A 177 17.94 -5.23 -2.02
N THR A 178 19.22 -5.31 -2.27
CA THR A 178 20.19 -6.03 -1.43
C THR A 178 20.25 -5.54 0.02
N ASP A 179 19.74 -4.35 0.30
CA ASP A 179 19.73 -3.77 1.65
C ASP A 179 18.35 -3.65 2.30
N PHE A 180 17.25 -4.00 1.60
CA PHE A 180 15.89 -3.88 2.11
C PHE A 180 15.22 -5.24 2.29
N HIS A 181 15.52 -5.91 3.39
CA HIS A 181 14.84 -7.15 3.74
C HIS A 181 13.40 -6.96 4.24
N ARG A 182 12.96 -5.72 4.42
CA ARG A 182 11.63 -5.39 4.95
C ARG A 182 10.98 -4.31 4.12
N LEU A 183 9.74 -4.55 3.70
CA LEU A 183 8.97 -3.62 2.89
C LEU A 183 7.55 -3.47 3.44
N ALA A 184 7.15 -2.24 3.74
CA ALA A 184 5.76 -1.91 4.05
C ALA A 184 4.99 -1.43 2.82
N ARG A 185 5.70 -0.89 1.82
CA ARG A 185 5.12 -0.32 0.60
C ARG A 185 6.00 -0.61 -0.62
N LEU A 186 5.36 -0.89 -1.73
CA LEU A 186 5.96 -0.96 -3.07
C LEU A 186 5.19 -0.06 -4.02
N ILE A 187 5.90 0.70 -4.84
CA ILE A 187 5.31 1.48 -5.92
C ILE A 187 5.79 0.88 -7.23
N ALA A 188 4.87 0.45 -8.08
CA ALA A 188 5.15 -0.01 -9.43
C ALA A 188 4.58 0.99 -10.44
N VAL A 189 5.43 1.49 -11.34
CA VAL A 189 5.03 2.36 -12.43
C VAL A 189 5.08 1.56 -13.73
N PRO A 190 3.95 1.13 -14.30
CA PRO A 190 3.94 0.46 -15.59
C PRO A 190 4.20 1.48 -16.70
N ILE A 191 5.14 1.14 -17.57
CA ILE A 191 5.38 1.87 -18.80
C ILE A 191 4.34 1.39 -19.80
N ARG A 192 3.26 2.18 -20.02
CA ARG A 192 2.17 1.95 -20.98
C ARG A 192 1.73 0.49 -21.10
N PRO A 193 0.81 -0.01 -20.31
CA PRO A 193 0.01 -1.14 -20.71
C PRO A 193 -1.33 -0.66 -21.24
N SER A 194 -1.72 -1.18 -22.40
CA SER A 194 -3.10 -1.16 -22.83
C SER A 194 -3.92 -2.01 -21.85
N TRP A 195 -4.48 -1.39 -20.83
CA TRP A 195 -5.50 -2.03 -20.03
C TRP A 195 -6.74 -2.23 -20.90
N PRO A 196 -7.35 -3.42 -20.95
CA PRO A 196 -8.59 -3.60 -21.71
C PRO A 196 -9.68 -2.72 -21.11
N THR A 197 -10.13 -1.74 -21.87
CA THR A 197 -11.22 -0.80 -21.53
C THR A 197 -12.61 -1.41 -21.65
N THR A 198 -12.75 -2.72 -21.72
CA THR A 198 -14.05 -3.40 -21.82
C THR A 198 -14.35 -4.16 -20.56
N GLY A 199 -15.46 -3.74 -19.94
CA GLY A 199 -16.01 -4.31 -18.71
C GLY A 199 -16.19 -5.82 -18.77
N HIS A 200 -15.23 -6.52 -18.21
CA HIS A 200 -15.37 -7.92 -17.83
C HIS A 200 -14.83 -8.06 -16.42
N SER A 201 -15.58 -8.78 -15.61
CA SER A 201 -15.23 -9.29 -14.30
C SER A 201 -13.72 -9.46 -14.17
N ALA A 202 -13.10 -8.67 -13.30
CA ALA A 202 -11.68 -8.77 -13.00
C ALA A 202 -11.37 -10.03 -12.17
N THR A 203 -11.61 -11.19 -12.74
CA THR A 203 -10.97 -12.46 -12.38
C THR A 203 -9.59 -12.55 -13.03
N GLY A 204 -9.04 -11.42 -13.44
CA GLY A 204 -7.66 -11.31 -13.89
C GLY A 204 -6.78 -11.09 -12.67
N ALA A 205 -6.14 -12.15 -12.22
CA ALA A 205 -5.05 -12.09 -11.27
C ALA A 205 -4.06 -10.99 -11.68
N LEU A 206 -4.21 -9.80 -11.10
CA LEU A 206 -3.05 -8.94 -10.87
C LEU A 206 -2.01 -9.83 -10.19
N PRO A 207 -0.73 -9.69 -10.47
CA PRO A 207 0.25 -10.73 -10.18
C PRO A 207 0.35 -11.03 -8.69
N LEU A 208 -0.58 -11.81 -8.18
CA LEU A 208 -0.49 -12.51 -6.90
C LEU A 208 0.80 -13.34 -6.80
N GLN A 209 1.43 -13.63 -7.92
CA GLN A 209 2.76 -14.22 -7.95
C GLN A 209 3.83 -13.31 -7.32
N MET A 210 3.64 -12.01 -7.26
CA MET A 210 4.53 -11.11 -6.52
C MET A 210 4.27 -11.13 -5.01
N LEU A 211 3.09 -11.54 -4.56
CA LEU A 211 2.71 -11.63 -3.15
C LEU A 211 2.91 -13.03 -2.54
N ARG A 212 3.32 -14.03 -3.32
CA ARG A 212 3.73 -15.33 -2.76
C ARG A 212 5.05 -15.16 -2.02
N ILE A 213 4.96 -15.04 -0.71
CA ILE A 213 6.07 -15.37 0.20
C ILE A 213 6.39 -16.85 -0.05
N ARG A 214 7.42 -17.14 -0.81
CA ARG A 214 7.96 -18.52 -0.87
C ARG A 214 8.57 -18.78 0.48
N GLU A 215 8.09 -19.82 1.15
CA GLU A 215 8.82 -20.42 2.27
C GLU A 215 10.27 -20.72 1.82
N PRO A 216 11.25 -20.52 2.70
CA PRO A 216 12.65 -20.83 2.37
C PRO A 216 12.76 -22.31 2.07
N THR A 217 12.94 -22.65 0.80
CA THR A 217 13.35 -23.98 0.39
C THR A 217 14.68 -24.28 1.09
N GLN A 218 14.73 -25.39 1.80
CA GLN A 218 15.82 -25.94 2.60
C GLN A 218 17.21 -25.36 2.31
N ALA A 219 17.92 -25.03 3.39
CA ALA A 219 19.31 -24.57 3.34
C ALA A 219 20.16 -25.44 2.42
N PRO A 220 21.06 -24.83 1.62
CA PRO A 220 21.91 -25.59 0.70
C PRO A 220 22.80 -26.57 1.45
N GLU A 221 23.04 -27.73 0.84
CA GLU A 221 23.69 -28.94 1.36
C GLU A 221 25.13 -28.74 1.89
N TRP A 222 25.75 -27.58 1.63
CA TRP A 222 27.11 -27.27 2.10
C TRP A 222 27.23 -26.96 3.59
N GLN A 223 26.12 -26.65 4.27
CA GLN A 223 26.11 -26.39 5.73
C GLN A 223 26.08 -27.65 6.59
N ARG A 224 26.04 -28.87 6.01
CA ARG A 224 26.02 -30.14 6.75
C ARG A 224 27.37 -30.82 6.92
N ARG A 225 28.46 -30.15 6.56
CA ARG A 225 29.80 -30.72 6.72
C ARG A 225 30.71 -29.85 7.59
N SER A 226 30.41 -29.72 8.86
CA SER A 226 31.39 -29.34 9.86
C SER A 226 30.93 -29.77 11.25
N THR A 227 30.99 -31.05 11.48
CA THR A 227 31.14 -31.66 12.81
C THR A 227 32.08 -32.86 12.65
N PHE A 228 33.32 -32.58 12.81
CA PHE A 228 34.33 -33.51 13.37
C PHE A 228 35.17 -32.69 14.33
#